data_b1f955033abefe49e96d9e0d2c21f8e9
#
_entry.id   b1f955033abefe49e96d9e0d2c21f8e9
#
_cell.length_a   1.000
_cell.length_b   1.000
_cell.length_c   1.000
_cell.angle_alpha   90.00
_cell.angle_beta   90.00
_cell.angle_gamma   90.00
#
_symmetry.space_group_name_H-M   'P 1'
#
loop_
_entity.id
_entity.type
_entity.pdbx_description
1 polymer ?
#
loop_
_entity_poly.entity_id
_entity_poly.type
_entity_poly.pdbx_seq_one_letter_code
_entity_poly.pdbx_strand_id
1 'polypeptide(L)'
;MQTDNKYRVNPFPSKREQNFSPREIILIRLDFPCEREGFCCFAHQSLTMTTDLSWLSRTQLLIGETALKRLASSHVCVVGLGGVGSYAAEFVARAGVGKMTIIDGDVVDPTNRNRQLPALATNHGESKASIMAERLRAINPELELHVISSFIRPEQVLDSIAETPSYLIDAIDSITPKITFIKTALERKIPLVSSMGAGAKLDPTRLQVVDIAETFNCPFAQQIRKQLKKRFGIRRGLKVVFSPEEPIKESLMLTDGTNFKKSAYGTISYLPAVFGAVCASVAIRDLKDEG
;
A
#
# COMPACT_ATOMS: atom_id res chain seq x y z
N MET A 1 -17.28 52.05 15.62
CA MET A 1 -16.06 51.43 15.06
C MET A 1 -16.50 50.21 14.28
N GLN A 2 -16.54 50.36 12.96
CA GLN A 2 -16.91 49.32 12.02
C GLN A 2 -15.66 48.42 11.78
N THR A 3 -15.83 47.09 11.90
CA THR A 3 -14.85 46.13 11.43
C THR A 3 -15.41 45.45 10.18
N ASP A 4 -14.82 45.80 9.04
CA ASP A 4 -15.08 45.22 7.73
C ASP A 4 -14.69 43.75 7.65
N ASN A 5 -15.66 42.92 7.36
CA ASN A 5 -15.48 41.49 7.12
C ASN A 5 -15.35 41.28 5.59
N LYS A 6 -14.14 41.18 5.05
CA LYS A 6 -13.84 40.90 3.64
C LYS A 6 -13.57 39.42 3.44
N TYR A 7 -14.61 38.61 3.31
CA TYR A 7 -14.53 37.35 2.58
C TYR A 7 -15.59 37.33 1.48
N ARG A 8 -15.19 37.74 0.29
CA ARG A 8 -15.99 37.52 -0.92
C ARG A 8 -15.87 36.04 -1.31
N VAL A 9 -16.93 35.31 -1.12
CA VAL A 9 -17.12 33.99 -1.73
C VAL A 9 -17.54 34.22 -3.17
N ASN A 10 -16.72 33.80 -4.14
CA ASN A 10 -17.12 33.81 -5.55
C ASN A 10 -18.22 32.75 -5.74
N PRO A 11 -19.29 33.07 -6.48
CA PRO A 11 -20.33 32.11 -6.79
C PRO A 11 -19.81 31.04 -7.74
N PHE A 12 -20.10 29.79 -7.40
CA PHE A 12 -19.81 28.63 -8.24
C PHE A 12 -20.47 28.80 -9.61
N PRO A 13 -19.81 28.44 -10.73
CA PRO A 13 -20.42 28.43 -12.04
C PRO A 13 -21.57 27.43 -12.09
N SER A 14 -22.69 27.86 -12.70
CA SER A 14 -23.90 27.09 -12.90
C SER A 14 -23.63 25.72 -13.56
N LYS A 15 -24.39 24.74 -13.12
CA LYS A 15 -24.40 23.35 -13.62
C LYS A 15 -24.44 23.34 -15.16
N ARG A 16 -23.34 22.94 -15.80
CA ARG A 16 -23.39 22.34 -17.12
C ARG A 16 -23.87 20.91 -16.91
N GLU A 17 -25.00 20.59 -17.47
CA GLU A 17 -25.52 19.25 -17.59
C GLU A 17 -24.50 18.42 -18.37
N GLN A 18 -23.72 17.59 -17.66
CA GLN A 18 -22.95 16.54 -18.29
C GLN A 18 -23.90 15.38 -18.50
N ASN A 19 -24.25 15.14 -19.75
CA ASN A 19 -24.96 13.97 -20.20
C ASN A 19 -24.10 12.74 -19.88
N PHE A 20 -24.41 12.04 -18.78
CA PHE A 20 -23.95 10.68 -18.56
C PHE A 20 -24.73 9.77 -19.48
N SER A 21 -24.01 9.07 -20.37
CA SER A 21 -24.55 7.98 -21.16
C SER A 21 -25.15 6.90 -20.25
N PRO A 22 -26.37 6.38 -20.56
CA PRO A 22 -27.00 5.36 -19.73
C PRO A 22 -26.18 4.06 -19.78
N ARG A 23 -26.18 3.38 -18.65
CA ARG A 23 -25.64 2.04 -18.36
C ARG A 23 -25.73 1.12 -19.58
N GLU A 24 -24.59 0.66 -20.06
CA GLU A 24 -24.57 -0.55 -20.90
C GLU A 24 -24.88 -1.76 -20.01
N ILE A 25 -26.08 -2.28 -20.21
CA ILE A 25 -26.54 -3.50 -19.57
C ILE A 25 -25.78 -4.66 -20.21
N ILE A 26 -24.94 -5.31 -19.46
CA ILE A 26 -24.26 -6.55 -19.89
C ILE A 26 -25.33 -7.66 -19.88
N LEU A 27 -25.82 -8.03 -21.04
CA LEU A 27 -26.63 -9.24 -21.24
C LEU A 27 -25.68 -10.45 -21.16
N ILE A 28 -25.73 -11.16 -20.04
CA ILE A 28 -25.14 -12.51 -19.94
C ILE A 28 -26.00 -13.44 -20.79
N ARG A 29 -25.53 -13.77 -21.98
CA ARG A 29 -26.12 -14.81 -22.81
C ARG A 29 -25.46 -16.12 -22.42
N LEU A 30 -26.22 -16.97 -21.73
CA LEU A 30 -25.86 -18.37 -21.51
C LEU A 30 -26.19 -19.09 -22.80
N ASP A 31 -25.18 -19.40 -23.60
CA ASP A 31 -25.35 -20.26 -24.79
C ASP A 31 -25.33 -21.71 -24.33
N PHE A 32 -26.50 -22.35 -24.48
CA PHE A 32 -26.63 -23.81 -24.44
C PHE A 32 -26.12 -24.39 -25.76
N PRO A 33 -25.44 -25.55 -25.77
CA PRO A 33 -24.97 -26.15 -27.00
C PRO A 33 -26.13 -26.55 -27.91
N CYS A 34 -26.16 -25.99 -29.10
CA CYS A 34 -27.04 -26.43 -30.17
C CYS A 34 -26.31 -27.50 -30.97
N GLU A 35 -26.75 -28.76 -30.83
CA GLU A 35 -26.35 -29.84 -31.71
C GLU A 35 -27.07 -29.67 -33.06
N ARG A 36 -26.38 -29.12 -34.06
CA ARG A 36 -26.64 -29.43 -35.49
C ARG A 36 -25.40 -29.01 -36.32
N GLU A 37 -25.00 -29.92 -37.18
CA GLU A 37 -23.80 -29.89 -38.05
C GLU A 37 -23.79 -28.69 -38.99
N GLY A 38 -22.59 -28.10 -39.14
CA GLY A 38 -22.23 -27.31 -40.29
C GLY A 38 -21.73 -25.89 -40.00
N PHE A 39 -20.41 -25.68 -40.20
CA PHE A 39 -19.71 -24.41 -40.22
C PHE A 39 -19.58 -23.63 -38.91
N CYS A 40 -18.56 -23.97 -38.14
CA CYS A 40 -18.12 -23.22 -37.00
C CYS A 40 -17.10 -22.17 -37.39
N CYS A 41 -17.52 -20.93 -37.64
CA CYS A 41 -16.64 -19.78 -37.57
C CYS A 41 -16.44 -19.39 -36.10
N PHE A 42 -15.34 -19.83 -35.49
CA PHE A 42 -14.91 -19.31 -34.18
C PHE A 42 -14.48 -17.86 -34.35
N ALA A 43 -15.40 -16.93 -34.16
CA ALA A 43 -15.02 -15.56 -33.84
C ALA A 43 -14.55 -15.55 -32.39
N HIS A 44 -13.25 -15.45 -32.15
CA HIS A 44 -12.68 -15.11 -30.86
C HIS A 44 -13.14 -13.69 -30.51
N GLN A 45 -14.31 -13.55 -29.89
CA GLN A 45 -14.66 -12.33 -29.20
C GLN A 45 -13.83 -12.31 -27.89
N SER A 46 -12.77 -11.53 -27.90
CA SER A 46 -12.08 -11.16 -26.68
C SER A 46 -13.08 -10.36 -25.83
N LEU A 47 -13.61 -10.99 -24.79
CA LEU A 47 -14.35 -10.30 -23.75
C LEU A 47 -13.39 -9.37 -23.03
N THR A 48 -13.33 -8.13 -23.45
CA THR A 48 -12.73 -7.07 -22.64
C THR A 48 -13.68 -6.82 -21.47
N MET A 49 -13.36 -7.39 -20.32
CA MET A 49 -14.01 -7.02 -19.05
C MET A 49 -13.69 -5.54 -18.81
N THR A 50 -14.66 -4.69 -19.00
CA THR A 50 -14.51 -3.27 -18.65
C THR A 50 -14.67 -3.14 -17.16
N THR A 51 -13.55 -2.87 -16.47
CA THR A 51 -13.54 -2.60 -15.02
C THR A 51 -14.43 -1.39 -14.71
N ASP A 52 -15.42 -1.55 -13.82
CA ASP A 52 -16.26 -0.43 -13.37
C ASP A 52 -15.45 0.49 -12.44
N LEU A 53 -15.01 1.62 -12.96
CA LEU A 53 -14.28 2.65 -12.22
C LEU A 53 -15.19 3.79 -11.74
N SER A 54 -16.51 3.68 -11.83
CA SER A 54 -17.46 4.76 -11.51
C SER A 54 -17.34 5.23 -10.05
N TRP A 55 -17.03 4.35 -9.12
CA TRP A 55 -16.81 4.66 -7.71
C TRP A 55 -15.54 5.53 -7.48
N LEU A 56 -14.64 5.61 -8.45
CA LEU A 56 -13.42 6.44 -8.45
C LEU A 56 -13.62 7.81 -9.11
N SER A 57 -14.85 8.22 -9.37
CA SER A 57 -15.15 9.49 -10.06
C SER A 57 -14.45 10.71 -9.45
N ARG A 58 -14.34 10.79 -8.12
CA ARG A 58 -13.60 11.87 -7.44
C ARG A 58 -12.09 11.77 -7.65
N THR A 59 -11.54 10.57 -7.67
CA THR A 59 -10.13 10.34 -8.01
C THR A 59 -9.86 10.73 -9.45
N GLN A 60 -10.73 10.33 -10.37
CA GLN A 60 -10.63 10.69 -11.79
C GLN A 60 -10.66 12.21 -12.02
N LEU A 61 -11.53 12.95 -11.31
CA LEU A 61 -11.55 14.41 -11.37
C LEU A 61 -10.25 15.07 -10.93
N LEU A 62 -9.53 14.44 -10.00
CA LEU A 62 -8.28 14.98 -9.44
C LEU A 62 -7.06 14.67 -10.31
N ILE A 63 -6.92 13.41 -10.76
CA ILE A 63 -5.70 12.93 -11.44
C ILE A 63 -5.90 12.73 -12.95
N GLY A 64 -7.13 12.77 -13.45
CA GLY A 64 -7.49 12.52 -14.84
C GLY A 64 -7.67 11.03 -15.17
N GLU A 65 -8.33 10.78 -16.29
CA GLU A 65 -8.67 9.42 -16.74
C GLU A 65 -7.42 8.59 -17.08
N THR A 66 -6.43 9.18 -17.73
CA THR A 66 -5.19 8.49 -18.13
C THR A 66 -4.43 7.97 -16.92
N ALA A 67 -4.25 8.80 -15.89
CA ALA A 67 -3.58 8.40 -14.66
C ALA A 67 -4.38 7.32 -13.90
N LEU A 68 -5.72 7.42 -13.88
CA LEU A 68 -6.57 6.40 -13.27
C LEU A 68 -6.44 5.05 -14.00
N LYS A 69 -6.41 5.04 -15.33
CA LYS A 69 -6.18 3.81 -16.12
C LYS A 69 -4.81 3.19 -15.84
N ARG A 70 -3.77 4.02 -15.64
CA ARG A 70 -2.44 3.52 -15.24
C ARG A 70 -2.49 2.84 -13.87
N LEU A 71 -3.15 3.44 -12.88
CA LEU A 71 -3.34 2.81 -11.57
C LEU A 71 -4.11 1.48 -11.69
N ALA A 72 -5.19 1.46 -12.47
CA ALA A 72 -5.99 0.26 -12.71
C ALA A 72 -5.21 -0.88 -13.40
N SER A 73 -4.18 -0.56 -14.19
CA SER A 73 -3.28 -1.55 -14.80
C SER A 73 -2.04 -1.88 -13.97
N SER A 74 -1.82 -1.20 -12.85
CA SER A 74 -0.62 -1.38 -12.03
C SER A 74 -0.77 -2.54 -11.04
N HIS A 75 0.37 -3.16 -10.70
CA HIS A 75 0.50 -4.18 -9.66
C HIS A 75 1.32 -3.64 -8.50
N VAL A 76 0.74 -3.51 -7.32
CA VAL A 76 1.44 -3.07 -6.10
C VAL A 76 1.59 -4.23 -5.13
N CYS A 77 2.82 -4.47 -4.65
CA CYS A 77 3.08 -5.43 -3.59
C CYS A 77 3.34 -4.73 -2.27
N VAL A 78 2.62 -5.12 -1.22
CA VAL A 78 2.78 -4.62 0.15
C VAL A 78 3.29 -5.73 1.05
N VAL A 79 4.46 -5.54 1.67
CA VAL A 79 5.09 -6.53 2.55
C VAL A 79 5.06 -6.03 4.00
N GLY A 80 4.42 -6.81 4.86
CA GLY A 80 4.10 -6.47 6.24
C GLY A 80 2.76 -5.75 6.35
N LEU A 81 1.79 -6.34 7.08
CA LEU A 81 0.45 -5.80 7.28
C LEU A 81 0.20 -5.38 8.74
N GLY A 82 1.24 -4.89 9.38
CA GLY A 82 1.16 -4.29 10.71
C GLY A 82 0.54 -2.88 10.69
N GLY A 83 0.96 -2.02 11.62
CA GLY A 83 0.43 -0.66 11.77
C GLY A 83 0.67 0.27 10.58
N VAL A 84 1.66 0.01 9.74
CA VAL A 84 1.97 0.80 8.55
C VAL A 84 1.37 0.17 7.31
N GLY A 85 1.72 -1.08 7.01
CA GLY A 85 1.39 -1.70 5.74
C GLY A 85 -0.09 -2.00 5.57
N SER A 86 -0.84 -2.27 6.63
CA SER A 86 -2.29 -2.47 6.54
C SER A 86 -3.02 -1.21 6.05
N TYR A 87 -2.65 -0.04 6.56
CA TYR A 87 -3.19 1.24 6.07
C TYR A 87 -2.68 1.55 4.67
N ALA A 88 -1.40 1.28 4.37
CA ALA A 88 -0.89 1.47 3.03
C ALA A 88 -1.66 0.65 2.00
N ALA A 89 -1.90 -0.64 2.28
CA ALA A 89 -2.68 -1.53 1.42
C ALA A 89 -4.11 -1.01 1.19
N GLU A 90 -4.77 -0.54 2.26
CA GLU A 90 -6.11 0.06 2.14
C GLU A 90 -6.12 1.28 1.23
N PHE A 91 -5.21 2.22 1.40
CA PHE A 91 -5.17 3.43 0.57
C PHE A 91 -4.83 3.12 -0.89
N VAL A 92 -3.97 2.14 -1.15
CA VAL A 92 -3.66 1.67 -2.50
C VAL A 92 -4.90 1.06 -3.18
N ALA A 93 -5.65 0.21 -2.47
CA ALA A 93 -6.89 -0.36 -2.98
C ALA A 93 -7.95 0.74 -3.27
N ARG A 94 -8.08 1.73 -2.35
CA ARG A 94 -8.98 2.89 -2.51
C ARG A 94 -8.59 3.84 -3.64
N ALA A 95 -7.33 3.81 -4.08
CA ALA A 95 -6.88 4.59 -5.24
C ALA A 95 -7.21 3.94 -6.59
N GLY A 96 -7.74 2.71 -6.59
CA GLY A 96 -8.13 2.00 -7.80
C GLY A 96 -6.99 1.25 -8.49
N VAL A 97 -5.94 0.86 -7.74
CA VAL A 97 -4.92 -0.07 -8.25
C VAL A 97 -5.60 -1.40 -8.57
N GLY A 98 -5.37 -1.93 -9.78
CA GLY A 98 -6.09 -3.10 -10.27
C GLY A 98 -5.54 -4.43 -9.78
N LYS A 99 -4.25 -4.50 -9.42
CA LYS A 99 -3.61 -5.72 -8.91
C LYS A 99 -2.81 -5.45 -7.67
N MET A 100 -2.97 -6.29 -6.66
CA MET A 100 -2.17 -6.22 -5.43
C MET A 100 -1.68 -7.60 -4.99
N THR A 101 -0.48 -7.61 -4.43
CA THR A 101 0.01 -8.73 -3.62
C THR A 101 0.21 -8.24 -2.20
N ILE A 102 -0.37 -8.90 -1.22
CA ILE A 102 -0.19 -8.60 0.21
C ILE A 102 0.49 -9.80 0.91
N ILE A 103 1.49 -9.50 1.74
CA ILE A 103 2.32 -10.52 2.37
C ILE A 103 2.47 -10.22 3.86
N ASP A 104 1.99 -11.13 4.71
CA ASP A 104 2.22 -11.11 6.15
C ASP A 104 2.02 -12.52 6.72
N GLY A 105 2.98 -13.02 7.51
CA GLY A 105 2.89 -14.34 8.14
C GLY A 105 2.36 -14.30 9.58
N ASP A 106 2.09 -13.11 10.14
CA ASP A 106 1.65 -12.95 11.52
C ASP A 106 0.15 -13.19 11.68
N VAL A 107 -0.22 -13.52 12.91
CA VAL A 107 -1.59 -13.48 13.40
C VAL A 107 -1.84 -12.22 14.24
N VAL A 108 -3.09 -11.90 14.48
CA VAL A 108 -3.50 -10.78 15.34
C VAL A 108 -3.17 -11.10 16.80
N ASP A 109 -2.40 -10.23 17.44
CA ASP A 109 -2.12 -10.24 18.86
C ASP A 109 -2.94 -9.14 19.59
N PRO A 110 -3.42 -9.35 20.83
CA PRO A 110 -4.16 -8.34 21.59
C PRO A 110 -3.48 -6.98 21.64
N THR A 111 -2.14 -6.93 21.73
CA THR A 111 -1.35 -5.70 21.77
C THR A 111 -1.29 -4.94 20.44
N ASN A 112 -1.76 -5.54 19.36
CA ASN A 112 -1.82 -4.90 18.05
C ASN A 112 -3.00 -3.93 17.89
N ARG A 113 -4.05 -4.10 18.71
CA ARG A 113 -5.32 -3.37 18.62
C ARG A 113 -5.19 -1.86 18.73
N ASN A 114 -4.15 -1.39 19.40
CA ASN A 114 -3.95 0.05 19.56
C ASN A 114 -3.54 0.77 18.26
N ARG A 115 -3.06 0.04 17.21
CA ARG A 115 -2.47 0.69 16.02
C ARG A 115 -2.56 -0.08 14.71
N GLN A 116 -2.92 -1.37 14.70
CA GLN A 116 -2.97 -2.18 13.48
C GLN A 116 -4.41 -2.33 13.00
N LEU A 117 -4.66 -1.97 11.75
CA LEU A 117 -5.99 -1.99 11.13
C LEU A 117 -6.69 -3.36 11.20
N PRO A 118 -6.01 -4.51 10.97
CA PRO A 118 -6.65 -5.81 11.05
C PRO A 118 -7.02 -6.24 12.47
N ALA A 119 -6.48 -5.59 13.52
CA ALA A 119 -6.60 -6.07 14.89
C ALA A 119 -7.83 -5.52 15.61
N LEU A 120 -8.76 -6.40 15.94
CA LEU A 120 -9.98 -6.13 16.71
C LEU A 120 -10.01 -6.96 18.00
N ALA A 121 -10.95 -6.65 18.90
CA ALA A 121 -11.13 -7.42 20.13
C ALA A 121 -11.64 -8.86 19.87
N THR A 122 -12.22 -9.08 18.69
CA THR A 122 -12.97 -10.29 18.34
C THR A 122 -12.20 -11.26 17.44
N ASN A 123 -10.98 -10.89 16.98
CA ASN A 123 -10.26 -11.68 15.96
C ASN A 123 -8.81 -12.03 16.33
N HIS A 124 -8.52 -12.14 17.65
CA HIS A 124 -7.19 -12.57 18.10
C HIS A 124 -6.86 -13.98 17.59
N GLY A 125 -5.65 -14.16 17.10
CA GLY A 125 -5.18 -15.44 16.55
C GLY A 125 -5.50 -15.63 15.06
N GLU A 126 -6.31 -14.77 14.45
CA GLU A 126 -6.58 -14.82 13.02
C GLU A 126 -5.44 -14.24 12.18
N SER A 127 -5.26 -14.74 10.96
CA SER A 127 -4.23 -14.25 10.03
C SER A 127 -4.49 -12.79 9.64
N LYS A 128 -3.48 -11.93 9.82
CA LYS A 128 -3.55 -10.53 9.40
C LYS A 128 -3.77 -10.41 7.89
N ALA A 129 -3.11 -11.26 7.09
CA ALA A 129 -3.25 -11.25 5.64
C ALA A 129 -4.66 -11.63 5.20
N SER A 130 -5.29 -12.62 5.85
CA SER A 130 -6.67 -13.03 5.54
C SER A 130 -7.68 -11.94 5.85
N ILE A 131 -7.59 -11.32 7.04
CA ILE A 131 -8.46 -10.21 7.45
C ILE A 131 -8.33 -9.04 6.47
N MET A 132 -7.10 -8.67 6.12
CA MET A 132 -6.87 -7.60 5.17
C MET A 132 -7.38 -7.94 3.77
N ALA A 133 -7.28 -9.20 3.35
CA ALA A 133 -7.80 -9.64 2.05
C ALA A 133 -9.31 -9.45 1.94
N GLU A 134 -10.07 -9.84 2.95
CA GLU A 134 -11.52 -9.63 3.02
C GLU A 134 -11.87 -8.15 2.94
N ARG A 135 -11.15 -7.34 3.72
CA ARG A 135 -11.35 -5.90 3.75
C ARG A 135 -11.04 -5.22 2.40
N LEU A 136 -9.94 -5.59 1.75
CA LEU A 136 -9.55 -5.02 0.46
C LEU A 136 -10.52 -5.40 -0.66
N ARG A 137 -11.01 -6.64 -0.67
CA ARG A 137 -12.07 -7.08 -1.61
C ARG A 137 -13.40 -6.37 -1.36
N ALA A 138 -13.73 -6.07 -0.10
CA ALA A 138 -14.93 -5.29 0.23
C ALA A 138 -14.83 -3.82 -0.22
N ILE A 139 -13.60 -3.26 -0.31
CA ILE A 139 -13.35 -1.90 -0.81
C ILE A 139 -13.35 -1.87 -2.34
N ASN A 140 -12.65 -2.81 -2.96
CA ASN A 140 -12.53 -2.93 -4.41
C ASN A 140 -12.79 -4.39 -4.82
N PRO A 141 -14.03 -4.76 -5.14
CA PRO A 141 -14.39 -6.12 -5.53
C PRO A 141 -13.69 -6.62 -6.80
N GLU A 142 -13.25 -5.70 -7.66
CA GLU A 142 -12.57 -6.00 -8.92
C GLU A 142 -11.05 -6.14 -8.78
N LEU A 143 -10.53 -5.92 -7.56
CA LEU A 143 -9.11 -6.02 -7.28
C LEU A 143 -8.59 -7.46 -7.47
N GLU A 144 -7.66 -7.65 -8.41
CA GLU A 144 -6.90 -8.90 -8.48
C GLU A 144 -5.95 -9.00 -7.29
N LEU A 145 -6.35 -9.75 -6.26
CA LEU A 145 -5.66 -9.80 -4.99
C LEU A 145 -4.99 -11.15 -4.73
N HIS A 146 -3.66 -11.16 -4.72
CA HIS A 146 -2.83 -12.27 -4.27
C HIS A 146 -2.50 -12.13 -2.80
N VAL A 147 -2.74 -13.18 -2.03
CA VAL A 147 -2.57 -13.19 -0.57
C VAL A 147 -1.54 -14.24 -0.17
N ILE A 148 -0.50 -13.82 0.51
CA ILE A 148 0.52 -14.71 1.04
C ILE A 148 0.53 -14.59 2.56
N SER A 149 -0.09 -15.57 3.23
CA SER A 149 -0.27 -15.63 4.69
C SER A 149 0.78 -16.49 5.37
N SER A 150 2.03 -16.43 4.92
CA SER A 150 3.14 -17.21 5.47
C SER A 150 4.40 -16.39 5.59
N PHE A 151 5.29 -16.80 6.50
CA PHE A 151 6.64 -16.26 6.57
C PHE A 151 7.45 -16.75 5.36
N ILE A 152 7.71 -15.84 4.42
CA ILE A 152 8.58 -16.11 3.28
C ILE A 152 9.97 -15.56 3.58
N ARG A 153 11.00 -16.29 3.19
CA ARG A 153 12.37 -15.77 3.27
C ARG A 153 12.46 -14.52 2.39
N PRO A 154 13.05 -13.43 2.89
CA PRO A 154 13.05 -12.14 2.19
C PRO A 154 13.62 -12.17 0.78
N GLU A 155 14.61 -13.02 0.53
CA GLU A 155 15.21 -13.27 -0.78
C GLU A 155 14.25 -13.96 -1.75
N GLN A 156 13.27 -14.68 -1.25
CA GLN A 156 12.28 -15.46 -2.01
C GLN A 156 10.96 -14.70 -2.20
N VAL A 157 10.76 -13.59 -1.50
CA VAL A 157 9.50 -12.82 -1.59
C VAL A 157 9.15 -12.47 -3.03
N LEU A 158 10.11 -11.93 -3.78
CA LEU A 158 9.86 -11.53 -5.17
C LEU A 158 9.74 -12.72 -6.13
N ASP A 159 10.27 -13.89 -5.77
CA ASP A 159 10.12 -15.13 -6.56
C ASP A 159 8.77 -15.79 -6.31
N SER A 160 8.13 -15.51 -5.16
CA SER A 160 6.79 -16.02 -4.84
C SER A 160 5.66 -15.23 -5.51
N ILE A 161 5.98 -14.12 -6.16
CA ILE A 161 5.04 -13.29 -6.90
C ILE A 161 5.11 -13.68 -8.37
N ALA A 162 3.98 -14.11 -8.96
CA ALA A 162 3.93 -14.64 -10.33
C ALA A 162 4.40 -13.63 -11.39
N GLU A 163 4.19 -12.34 -11.14
CA GLU A 163 4.56 -11.25 -12.04
C GLU A 163 5.36 -10.20 -11.29
N THR A 164 6.32 -9.56 -11.95
CA THR A 164 7.07 -8.44 -11.35
C THR A 164 6.13 -7.30 -11.02
N PRO A 165 6.05 -6.88 -9.74
CA PRO A 165 5.22 -5.75 -9.35
C PRO A 165 5.70 -4.44 -9.99
N SER A 166 4.76 -3.56 -10.34
CA SER A 166 5.06 -2.19 -10.77
C SER A 166 5.65 -1.35 -9.64
N TYR A 167 5.26 -1.65 -8.38
CA TYR A 167 5.72 -0.92 -7.21
C TYR A 167 5.74 -1.78 -5.95
N LEU A 168 6.70 -1.52 -5.05
CA LEU A 168 6.82 -2.19 -3.76
C LEU A 168 6.64 -1.20 -2.61
N ILE A 169 5.86 -1.61 -1.61
CA ILE A 169 5.76 -0.91 -0.31
C ILE A 169 6.32 -1.84 0.76
N ASP A 170 7.46 -1.46 1.31
CA ASP A 170 8.12 -2.20 2.38
C ASP A 170 7.74 -1.64 3.75
N ALA A 171 6.91 -2.38 4.47
CA ALA A 171 6.50 -2.11 5.84
C ALA A 171 7.03 -3.16 6.84
N ILE A 172 8.12 -3.85 6.52
CA ILE A 172 8.78 -4.83 7.39
C ILE A 172 9.41 -4.09 8.57
N ASP A 173 9.18 -4.56 9.78
CA ASP A 173 9.68 -3.97 11.03
C ASP A 173 10.92 -4.66 11.61
N SER A 174 11.40 -5.72 10.97
CA SER A 174 12.61 -6.48 11.35
C SER A 174 13.77 -6.17 10.41
N ILE A 175 14.96 -5.94 10.97
CA ILE A 175 16.11 -5.41 10.22
C ILE A 175 16.58 -6.38 9.13
N THR A 176 16.88 -7.63 9.49
CA THR A 176 17.46 -8.61 8.56
C THR A 176 16.55 -8.91 7.37
N PRO A 177 15.25 -9.23 7.55
CA PRO A 177 14.33 -9.39 6.43
C PRO A 177 14.23 -8.15 5.56
N LYS A 178 14.11 -6.97 6.20
CA LYS A 178 13.97 -5.69 5.50
C LYS A 178 15.15 -5.38 4.57
N ILE A 179 16.39 -5.48 5.07
CA ILE A 179 17.56 -5.15 4.25
C ILE A 179 17.76 -6.13 3.09
N THR A 180 17.40 -7.41 3.27
CA THR A 180 17.47 -8.42 2.22
C THR A 180 16.42 -8.15 1.15
N PHE A 181 15.19 -7.83 1.56
CA PHE A 181 14.11 -7.44 0.64
C PHE A 181 14.47 -6.18 -0.16
N ILE A 182 14.92 -5.12 0.52
CA ILE A 182 15.36 -3.87 -0.14
C ILE A 182 16.47 -4.16 -1.16
N LYS A 183 17.50 -4.92 -0.76
CA LYS A 183 18.60 -5.30 -1.67
C LYS A 183 18.06 -5.99 -2.93
N THR A 184 17.21 -6.99 -2.79
CA THR A 184 16.66 -7.75 -3.91
C THR A 184 15.79 -6.87 -4.82
N ALA A 185 14.99 -5.97 -4.25
CA ALA A 185 14.19 -5.02 -5.00
C ALA A 185 15.06 -4.06 -5.85
N LEU A 186 16.11 -3.49 -5.24
CA LEU A 186 17.03 -2.58 -5.92
C LEU A 186 17.81 -3.28 -7.04
N GLU A 187 18.26 -4.53 -6.84
CA GLU A 187 18.95 -5.32 -7.86
C GLU A 187 18.05 -5.61 -9.06
N ARG A 188 16.76 -5.86 -8.79
CA ARG A 188 15.74 -6.09 -9.85
C ARG A 188 15.21 -4.78 -10.44
N LYS A 189 15.67 -3.63 -9.94
CA LYS A 189 15.23 -2.29 -10.38
C LYS A 189 13.73 -2.06 -10.26
N ILE A 190 13.08 -2.67 -9.27
CA ILE A 190 11.66 -2.48 -9.00
C ILE A 190 11.50 -1.22 -8.15
N PRO A 191 10.66 -0.25 -8.53
CA PRO A 191 10.36 0.92 -7.74
C PRO A 191 9.88 0.57 -6.34
N LEU A 192 10.41 1.27 -5.32
CA LEU A 192 10.23 0.89 -3.92
C LEU A 192 10.15 2.11 -3.01
N VAL A 193 9.21 2.11 -2.08
CA VAL A 193 9.23 2.97 -0.89
C VAL A 193 9.30 2.11 0.37
N SER A 194 10.17 2.48 1.30
CA SER A 194 10.37 1.73 2.54
C SER A 194 10.00 2.58 3.75
N SER A 195 9.13 2.08 4.62
CA SER A 195 8.79 2.73 5.88
C SER A 195 9.90 2.53 6.91
N MET A 196 10.29 3.61 7.58
CA MET A 196 11.18 3.54 8.73
C MET A 196 10.40 3.40 10.04
N GLY A 197 11.05 3.55 11.18
CA GLY A 197 10.44 3.34 12.48
C GLY A 197 9.41 4.41 12.86
N ALA A 198 8.17 3.98 13.12
CA ALA A 198 7.06 4.82 13.59
C ALA A 198 6.91 4.83 15.13
N GLY A 199 7.66 4.00 15.85
CA GLY A 199 7.63 3.96 17.31
C GLY A 199 8.40 5.09 17.96
N ALA A 200 8.09 5.40 19.23
CA ALA A 200 8.69 6.43 20.07
C ALA A 200 8.54 7.86 19.54
N LYS A 201 7.49 8.16 18.78
CA LYS A 201 7.25 9.44 18.14
C LYS A 201 5.77 9.78 18.20
N LEU A 202 5.43 11.08 18.11
CA LEU A 202 4.06 11.56 18.29
C LEU A 202 3.57 12.49 17.20
N ASP A 203 4.46 13.27 16.55
CA ASP A 203 4.07 14.31 15.60
C ASP A 203 4.00 13.81 14.15
N PRO A 204 2.80 13.56 13.59
CA PRO A 204 2.65 13.09 12.22
C PRO A 204 2.97 14.16 11.18
N THR A 205 3.00 15.44 11.56
CA THR A 205 3.27 16.55 10.62
C THR A 205 4.76 16.64 10.26
N ARG A 206 5.62 15.94 10.99
CA ARG A 206 7.06 15.92 10.76
C ARG A 206 7.53 14.82 9.81
N LEU A 207 6.62 14.01 9.26
CA LEU A 207 7.00 12.96 8.33
C LEU A 207 7.63 13.53 7.07
N GLN A 208 8.69 12.87 6.62
CA GLN A 208 9.44 13.23 5.42
C GLN A 208 9.60 12.01 4.50
N VAL A 209 9.65 12.31 3.19
CA VAL A 209 9.97 11.35 2.14
C VAL A 209 11.30 11.77 1.54
N VAL A 210 12.35 11.00 1.79
CA VAL A 210 13.73 11.32 1.40
C VAL A 210 14.49 10.07 0.97
N ASP A 211 15.71 10.24 0.46
CA ASP A 211 16.65 9.13 0.33
C ASP A 211 17.10 8.63 1.71
N ILE A 212 17.35 7.33 1.84
CA ILE A 212 17.84 6.72 3.10
C ILE A 212 19.10 7.42 3.64
N ALA A 213 19.95 7.96 2.77
CA ALA A 213 21.16 8.65 3.14
C ALA A 213 20.89 9.95 3.92
N GLU A 214 19.72 10.55 3.74
CA GLU A 214 19.34 11.85 4.32
C GLU A 214 18.60 11.70 5.67
N THR A 215 18.38 10.47 6.12
CA THR A 215 17.67 10.21 7.37
C THR A 215 18.53 10.55 8.60
N PHE A 216 17.91 11.08 9.65
CA PHE A 216 18.52 11.41 10.94
C PHE A 216 17.53 11.18 12.09
N ASN A 217 17.98 11.19 13.33
CA ASN A 217 17.18 11.00 14.56
C ASN A 217 16.27 9.76 14.57
N CYS A 218 16.43 8.81 13.65
CA CYS A 218 15.67 7.56 13.61
C CYS A 218 16.61 6.38 13.79
N PRO A 219 16.62 5.71 14.97
CA PRO A 219 17.51 4.57 15.24
C PRO A 219 17.32 3.41 14.27
N PHE A 220 16.07 3.15 13.86
CA PHE A 220 15.77 2.09 12.88
C PHE A 220 16.36 2.42 11.50
N ALA A 221 16.14 3.63 11.00
CA ALA A 221 16.74 4.08 9.73
C ALA A 221 18.27 4.05 9.78
N GLN A 222 18.88 4.46 10.91
CA GLN A 222 20.31 4.40 11.12
C GLN A 222 20.85 2.96 11.01
N GLN A 223 20.16 1.99 11.60
CA GLN A 223 20.55 0.60 11.52
C GLN A 223 20.41 0.04 10.11
N ILE A 224 19.29 0.32 9.44
CA ILE A 224 19.07 -0.09 8.04
C ILE A 224 20.18 0.49 7.15
N ARG A 225 20.43 1.79 7.22
CA ARG A 225 21.50 2.47 6.45
C ARG A 225 22.88 1.86 6.70
N LYS A 226 23.21 1.59 7.99
CA LYS A 226 24.49 0.98 8.37
C LYS A 226 24.63 -0.43 7.78
N GLN A 227 23.57 -1.24 7.84
CA GLN A 227 23.59 -2.61 7.33
C GLN A 227 23.62 -2.68 5.81
N LEU A 228 22.82 -1.87 5.12
CA LEU A 228 22.83 -1.76 3.66
C LEU A 228 24.23 -1.39 3.15
N LYS A 229 24.87 -0.40 3.78
CA LYS A 229 26.25 0.00 3.44
C LYS A 229 27.24 -1.12 3.71
N LYS A 230 27.20 -1.73 4.92
CA LYS A 230 28.19 -2.73 5.35
C LYS A 230 28.08 -4.04 4.55
N ARG A 231 26.87 -4.52 4.30
CA ARG A 231 26.65 -5.85 3.72
C ARG A 231 26.59 -5.84 2.19
N PHE A 232 26.10 -4.74 1.60
CA PHE A 232 25.79 -4.69 0.17
C PHE A 232 26.39 -3.48 -0.56
N GLY A 233 27.10 -2.60 0.13
CA GLY A 233 27.67 -1.39 -0.48
C GLY A 233 26.65 -0.30 -0.82
N ILE A 234 25.37 -0.51 -0.51
CA ILE A 234 24.28 0.42 -0.83
C ILE A 234 24.31 1.60 0.13
N ARG A 235 24.49 2.81 -0.39
CA ARG A 235 24.60 4.06 0.38
C ARG A 235 23.44 5.02 0.16
N ARG A 236 22.77 4.96 -1.00
CA ARG A 236 21.68 5.82 -1.46
C ARG A 236 20.84 5.10 -2.53
N GLY A 237 19.80 5.77 -3.02
CA GLY A 237 18.91 5.22 -4.05
C GLY A 237 17.70 4.49 -3.47
N LEU A 238 17.45 4.62 -2.17
CA LEU A 238 16.28 4.07 -1.51
C LEU A 238 15.38 5.20 -0.99
N LYS A 239 14.20 5.34 -1.55
CA LYS A 239 13.15 6.26 -1.07
C LYS A 239 12.54 5.72 0.23
N VAL A 240 12.54 6.53 1.27
CA VAL A 240 12.02 6.14 2.59
C VAL A 240 11.05 7.15 3.16
N VAL A 241 10.10 6.66 3.96
CA VAL A 241 9.23 7.47 4.82
C VAL A 241 9.78 7.40 6.24
N PHE A 242 10.14 8.53 6.83
CA PHE A 242 10.63 8.59 8.19
C PHE A 242 10.17 9.87 8.90
N SER A 243 10.30 9.90 10.23
CA SER A 243 10.16 11.12 11.03
C SER A 243 11.52 11.48 11.63
N PRO A 244 11.96 12.75 11.51
CA PRO A 244 13.16 13.27 12.16
C PRO A 244 12.97 13.58 13.65
N GLU A 245 11.81 13.31 14.20
CA GLU A 245 11.50 13.50 15.62
C GLU A 245 12.44 12.62 16.46
N GLU A 246 13.00 13.19 17.52
CA GLU A 246 13.81 12.43 18.45
C GLU A 246 12.95 11.36 19.15
N PRO A 247 13.41 10.11 19.23
CA PRO A 247 12.63 9.07 19.87
C PRO A 247 12.55 9.29 21.38
N ILE A 248 11.36 9.09 21.95
CA ILE A 248 11.11 9.08 23.39
C ILE A 248 11.78 7.82 23.96
N LYS A 249 12.96 8.01 24.59
CA LYS A 249 13.82 6.92 25.04
C LYS A 249 13.17 6.07 26.13
N GLU A 250 12.38 6.67 26.96
CA GLU A 250 11.64 6.04 28.08
C GLU A 250 10.58 5.04 27.59
N SER A 251 10.20 5.13 26.30
CA SER A 251 9.26 4.22 25.67
C SER A 251 9.90 2.93 25.17
N LEU A 252 11.23 2.77 25.30
CA LEU A 252 11.94 1.57 24.90
C LEU A 252 11.68 0.41 25.87
N MET A 253 11.18 -0.68 25.34
CA MET A 253 10.99 -1.94 26.05
C MET A 253 11.91 -3.01 25.44
N LEU A 254 12.67 -3.70 26.28
CA LEU A 254 13.40 -4.89 25.86
C LEU A 254 12.44 -6.07 25.77
N THR A 255 12.54 -6.86 24.73
CA THR A 255 11.76 -8.09 24.55
C THR A 255 12.61 -9.31 24.84
N ASP A 256 11.99 -10.45 25.05
CA ASP A 256 12.64 -11.74 25.29
C ASP A 256 13.39 -12.30 24.05
N GLY A 257 13.37 -11.59 22.94
CA GLY A 257 14.00 -12.00 21.68
C GLY A 257 13.17 -12.97 20.85
N THR A 258 11.98 -13.36 21.29
CA THR A 258 11.03 -14.11 20.49
C THR A 258 10.62 -13.24 19.28
N ASN A 259 10.23 -13.86 18.17
CA ASN A 259 9.85 -13.16 16.93
C ASN A 259 10.93 -12.24 16.32
N PHE A 260 12.23 -12.55 16.51
CA PHE A 260 13.37 -11.81 15.95
C PHE A 260 13.46 -10.33 16.38
N LYS A 261 12.70 -9.90 17.38
CA LYS A 261 12.71 -8.54 17.94
C LYS A 261 13.41 -8.53 19.29
N LYS A 262 14.49 -7.78 19.38
CA LYS A 262 15.24 -7.59 20.64
C LYS A 262 14.70 -6.44 21.48
N SER A 263 13.92 -5.56 20.89
CA SER A 263 13.32 -4.39 21.55
C SER A 263 12.11 -3.89 20.79
N ALA A 264 11.19 -3.28 21.49
CA ALA A 264 10.05 -2.58 20.94
C ALA A 264 9.99 -1.16 21.51
N TYR A 265 9.43 -0.24 20.77
CA TYR A 265 9.11 1.10 21.26
C TYR A 265 7.62 1.25 21.47
N GLY A 266 7.24 2.04 22.48
CA GLY A 266 5.87 2.52 22.60
C GLY A 266 5.41 3.15 21.28
N THR A 267 4.17 2.89 20.90
CA THR A 267 3.63 3.35 19.62
C THR A 267 2.22 3.86 19.83
N ILE A 268 1.96 5.09 19.41
CA ILE A 268 0.62 5.71 19.44
C ILE A 268 -0.21 5.20 18.25
N SER A 269 -1.52 5.27 18.37
CA SER A 269 -2.47 4.68 17.41
C SER A 269 -2.37 5.23 15.99
N TYR A 270 -2.27 6.54 15.83
CA TYR A 270 -2.37 7.23 14.54
C TYR A 270 -1.05 7.28 13.75
N LEU A 271 0.10 7.30 14.42
CA LEU A 271 1.36 7.57 13.73
C LEU A 271 1.72 6.52 12.69
N PRO A 272 1.65 5.20 12.98
CA PRO A 272 1.87 4.19 11.95
C PRO A 272 0.89 4.28 10.78
N ALA A 273 -0.37 4.65 11.05
CA ALA A 273 -1.38 4.84 10.00
C ALA A 273 -0.99 5.97 9.04
N VAL A 274 -0.48 7.09 9.57
CA VAL A 274 0.00 8.21 8.74
C VAL A 274 1.26 7.80 7.95
N PHE A 275 2.18 7.03 8.52
CA PHE A 275 3.29 6.43 7.76
C PHE A 275 2.76 5.59 6.59
N GLY A 276 1.73 4.76 6.82
CA GLY A 276 1.08 3.96 5.78
C GLY A 276 0.46 4.82 4.69
N ALA A 277 -0.26 5.88 5.07
CA ALA A 277 -0.85 6.84 4.14
C ALA A 277 0.21 7.53 3.27
N VAL A 278 1.34 7.95 3.87
CA VAL A 278 2.44 8.58 3.13
C VAL A 278 3.11 7.57 2.19
N CYS A 279 3.37 6.32 2.61
CA CYS A 279 3.90 5.28 1.74
C CYS A 279 2.98 5.02 0.53
N ALA A 280 1.67 4.88 0.76
CA ALA A 280 0.69 4.72 -0.31
C ALA A 280 0.69 5.93 -1.25
N SER A 281 0.73 7.16 -0.70
CA SER A 281 0.76 8.38 -1.51
C SER A 281 1.99 8.47 -2.41
N VAL A 282 3.14 7.99 -1.94
CA VAL A 282 4.37 7.92 -2.75
C VAL A 282 4.18 6.94 -3.91
N ALA A 283 3.73 5.72 -3.63
CA ALA A 283 3.51 4.70 -4.66
C ALA A 283 2.48 5.17 -5.71
N ILE A 284 1.35 5.72 -5.28
CA ILE A 284 0.29 6.21 -6.17
C ILE A 284 0.80 7.37 -7.05
N ARG A 285 1.56 8.31 -6.48
CA ARG A 285 2.11 9.45 -7.26
C ARG A 285 3.15 8.99 -8.27
N ASP A 286 4.05 8.11 -7.87
CA ASP A 286 5.07 7.57 -8.79
C ASP A 286 4.37 6.81 -9.95
N LEU A 287 3.41 5.93 -9.67
CA LEU A 287 2.68 5.14 -10.68
C LEU A 287 1.82 5.98 -11.63
N LYS A 288 1.16 7.05 -11.13
CA LYS A 288 0.31 7.89 -11.99
C LYS A 288 1.11 8.72 -12.98
N ASP A 289 2.38 9.04 -12.67
CA ASP A 289 3.27 9.89 -13.47
C ASP A 289 4.21 9.06 -14.37
N GLU A 290 4.30 7.73 -14.21
CA GLU A 290 5.07 6.84 -15.09
C GLU A 290 4.47 6.85 -16.52
N GLY A 291 5.21 7.46 -17.48
CA GLY A 291 4.83 7.53 -18.90
C GLY A 291 5.77 8.36 -19.72
#